data_70f2bc005bd242bf59ca25669cbb4c49
#
_entry.id   70f2bc005bd242bf59ca25669cbb4c49
#
_cell.length_a   1.000
_cell.length_b   1.000
_cell.length_c   1.000
_cell.angle_alpha   90.00
_cell.angle_beta   90.00
_cell.angle_gamma   90.00
#
_symmetry.space_group_name_H-M   'P 1'
#
loop_
_entity.id
_entity.type
_entity.pdbx_description
1 polymer ?
#
loop_
_entity_poly.entity_id
_entity_poly.type
_entity_poly.pdbx_seq_one_letter_code
_entity_poly.pdbx_strand_id
1 'polypeptide(L)'
;MTRRLFQNTIVYRCLTLAFLFLVTLTMSAEWASPQEPSGVPAFNPGPPPKGANLPPLLTKADLWEANAQNAYQTHAYELAAKIPNVIYQQPCYCYCDRMGHKSLHSCYENTHGAECSTCLKELYYSYQQHQKGKTAAQIRAGIIKGEWKQIDLASAATIN
;
A
#
# COMPACT_ATOMS: atom_id res chain seq x y z
N MET A 1 -65.92 25.99 -19.43
CA MET A 1 -65.38 24.62 -19.25
C MET A 1 -63.85 24.50 -19.57
N THR A 2 -63.30 25.37 -20.37
CA THR A 2 -61.88 25.36 -20.85
C THR A 2 -60.79 25.70 -19.81
N ARG A 3 -61.11 26.51 -18.79
CA ARG A 3 -60.12 26.97 -17.80
C ARG A 3 -59.63 25.88 -16.85
N ARG A 4 -60.45 24.88 -16.49
CA ARG A 4 -60.06 23.76 -15.61
C ARG A 4 -59.14 22.76 -16.33
N LEU A 5 -59.32 22.54 -17.61
CA LEU A 5 -58.50 21.65 -18.41
C LEU A 5 -57.08 22.17 -18.54
N PHE A 6 -56.91 23.48 -18.72
CA PHE A 6 -55.61 24.12 -18.85
C PHE A 6 -54.82 24.09 -17.55
N GLN A 7 -55.47 24.27 -16.43
CA GLN A 7 -54.86 24.24 -15.09
C GLN A 7 -54.35 22.84 -14.73
N ASN A 8 -55.09 21.79 -15.07
CA ASN A 8 -54.65 20.43 -14.87
C ASN A 8 -53.40 20.05 -15.71
N THR A 9 -53.33 20.52 -16.95
CA THR A 9 -52.23 20.24 -17.85
C THR A 9 -50.92 20.86 -17.32
N ILE A 10 -50.99 22.07 -16.75
CA ILE A 10 -49.82 22.74 -16.14
C ILE A 10 -49.35 22.00 -14.91
N VAL A 11 -50.27 21.58 -14.05
CA VAL A 11 -49.92 20.83 -12.82
C VAL A 11 -49.26 19.49 -13.17
N TYR A 12 -49.76 18.73 -14.16
CA TYR A 12 -49.16 17.48 -14.58
C TYR A 12 -47.77 17.70 -15.19
N ARG A 13 -47.54 18.76 -15.98
CA ARG A 13 -46.23 19.08 -16.50
C ARG A 13 -45.23 19.48 -15.44
N CYS A 14 -45.65 20.22 -14.41
CA CYS A 14 -44.81 20.58 -13.29
C CYS A 14 -44.42 19.32 -12.45
N LEU A 15 -45.39 18.42 -12.21
CA LEU A 15 -45.15 17.18 -11.50
C LEU A 15 -44.22 16.23 -12.25
N THR A 16 -44.35 16.11 -13.58
CA THR A 16 -43.48 15.26 -14.38
C THR A 16 -42.03 15.83 -14.46
N LEU A 17 -41.90 17.15 -14.54
CA LEU A 17 -40.58 17.81 -14.51
C LEU A 17 -39.91 17.67 -13.14
N ALA A 18 -40.67 17.80 -12.04
CA ALA A 18 -40.18 17.61 -10.69
C ALA A 18 -39.75 16.15 -10.45
N PHE A 19 -40.50 15.20 -10.98
CA PHE A 19 -40.18 13.77 -10.88
C PHE A 19 -38.91 13.41 -11.67
N LEU A 20 -38.77 13.95 -12.90
CA LEU A 20 -37.57 13.80 -13.70
C LEU A 20 -36.33 14.42 -13.02
N PHE A 21 -36.48 15.57 -12.39
CA PHE A 21 -35.39 16.23 -11.65
C PHE A 21 -35.01 15.43 -10.38
N LEU A 22 -35.95 14.80 -9.71
CA LEU A 22 -35.72 13.97 -8.54
C LEU A 22 -34.97 12.67 -8.91
N VAL A 23 -35.29 12.06 -10.07
CA VAL A 23 -34.65 10.84 -10.57
C VAL A 23 -33.22 11.12 -11.02
N THR A 24 -32.92 12.30 -11.56
CA THR A 24 -31.54 12.67 -11.94
C THR A 24 -30.63 12.94 -10.74
N LEU A 25 -31.18 13.33 -9.60
CA LEU A 25 -30.43 13.55 -8.36
C LEU A 25 -30.01 12.24 -7.68
N THR A 26 -30.66 11.12 -7.97
CA THR A 26 -30.35 9.81 -7.35
C THR A 26 -29.35 8.97 -8.15
N MET A 27 -28.96 9.41 -9.35
CA MET A 27 -27.97 8.72 -10.19
C MET A 27 -26.57 9.35 -10.11
N SER A 28 -26.19 9.90 -8.97
CA SER A 28 -24.76 10.01 -8.64
C SER A 28 -24.28 8.58 -8.39
N ALA A 29 -24.06 7.82 -9.45
CA ALA A 29 -23.25 6.62 -9.37
C ALA A 29 -21.87 7.12 -8.92
N GLU A 30 -21.63 7.01 -7.64
CA GLU A 30 -20.33 7.06 -7.05
C GLU A 30 -19.52 5.99 -7.81
N TRP A 31 -18.74 6.43 -8.79
CA TRP A 31 -17.69 5.62 -9.33
C TRP A 31 -16.76 5.38 -8.15
N ALA A 32 -17.06 4.33 -7.39
CA ALA A 32 -16.18 3.84 -6.38
C ALA A 32 -14.86 3.55 -7.08
N SER A 33 -13.90 4.46 -6.93
CA SER A 33 -12.50 4.10 -7.13
C SER A 33 -12.29 2.78 -6.42
N PRO A 34 -11.56 1.81 -6.98
CA PRO A 34 -11.24 0.59 -6.27
C PRO A 34 -10.77 1.01 -4.88
N GLN A 35 -11.60 0.74 -3.87
CA GLN A 35 -11.27 1.12 -2.50
C GLN A 35 -9.97 0.40 -2.17
N GLU A 36 -8.91 1.17 -1.95
CA GLU A 36 -7.72 0.67 -1.30
C GLU A 36 -8.19 -0.14 -0.08
N PRO A 37 -7.70 -1.37 0.13
CA PRO A 37 -8.13 -2.17 1.24
C PRO A 37 -8.01 -1.37 2.53
N SER A 38 -9.13 -1.12 3.19
CA SER A 38 -9.21 -0.31 4.42
C SER A 38 -8.67 -1.10 5.59
N GLY A 39 -7.35 -1.30 5.66
CA GLY A 39 -6.75 -2.03 6.78
C GLY A 39 -5.23 -1.98 6.70
N VAL A 40 -4.59 -2.09 7.85
CA VAL A 40 -3.14 -2.30 7.91
C VAL A 40 -2.85 -3.73 7.47
N PRO A 41 -2.00 -3.94 6.44
CA PRO A 41 -1.60 -5.29 6.04
C PRO A 41 -0.97 -6.10 7.19
N ALA A 42 -0.86 -7.42 7.03
CA ALA A 42 -0.29 -8.29 8.04
C ALA A 42 1.12 -7.85 8.46
N PHE A 43 1.39 -7.91 9.75
CA PHE A 43 2.70 -7.66 10.36
C PHE A 43 2.82 -8.40 11.70
N ASN A 44 4.03 -8.57 12.20
CA ASN A 44 4.26 -9.12 13.52
C ASN A 44 4.37 -7.98 14.55
N PRO A 45 3.60 -7.98 15.65
CA PRO A 45 3.55 -6.86 16.59
C PRO A 45 4.85 -6.67 17.40
N GLY A 46 5.63 -7.72 17.54
CA GLY A 46 6.89 -7.76 18.28
C GLY A 46 8.03 -8.40 17.50
N PRO A 47 9.25 -8.41 18.07
CA PRO A 47 10.40 -9.07 17.47
C PRO A 47 10.16 -10.60 17.38
N PRO A 48 10.93 -11.29 16.51
CA PRO A 48 10.86 -12.74 16.47
C PRO A 48 11.16 -13.33 17.88
N PRO A 49 10.53 -14.44 18.24
CA PRO A 49 10.82 -15.13 19.49
C PRO A 49 12.32 -15.42 19.65
N LYS A 50 12.82 -15.36 20.87
CA LYS A 50 14.23 -15.65 21.13
C LYS A 50 14.59 -17.06 20.64
N GLY A 51 15.61 -17.15 19.78
CA GLY A 51 16.03 -18.43 19.18
C GLY A 51 15.21 -18.88 17.97
N ALA A 52 14.21 -18.10 17.53
CA ALA A 52 13.51 -18.39 16.29
C ALA A 52 14.44 -18.16 15.09
N ASN A 53 14.51 -19.15 14.21
CA ASN A 53 15.13 -19.00 12.90
C ASN A 53 14.11 -18.39 11.94
N LEU A 54 14.33 -17.14 11.52
CA LEU A 54 13.55 -16.57 10.44
C LEU A 54 13.89 -17.29 9.14
N PRO A 55 12.94 -17.38 8.19
CA PRO A 55 13.27 -17.81 6.83
C PRO A 55 14.43 -16.98 6.27
N PRO A 56 15.34 -17.57 5.53
CA PRO A 56 16.47 -16.83 4.97
C PRO A 56 15.99 -15.80 3.95
N LEU A 57 16.57 -14.60 4.01
CA LEU A 57 16.40 -13.60 2.98
C LEU A 57 17.27 -13.98 1.77
N LEU A 58 16.79 -13.69 0.56
CA LEU A 58 17.65 -13.80 -0.61
C LEU A 58 18.82 -12.80 -0.49
N THR A 59 19.92 -13.18 -1.08
CA THR A 59 21.10 -12.33 -1.20
C THR A 59 21.11 -11.63 -2.57
N LYS A 60 21.99 -10.64 -2.73
CA LYS A 60 22.22 -10.01 -4.03
C LYS A 60 22.58 -11.02 -5.13
N ALA A 61 23.28 -12.12 -4.77
CA ALA A 61 23.69 -13.14 -5.72
C ALA A 61 22.51 -14.01 -6.21
N ASP A 62 21.42 -14.03 -5.47
CA ASP A 62 20.19 -14.77 -5.82
C ASP A 62 19.28 -13.99 -6.77
N LEU A 63 19.60 -12.70 -7.02
CA LEU A 63 18.84 -11.84 -7.92
C LEU A 63 19.51 -11.84 -9.30
N TRP A 64 18.73 -12.17 -10.31
CA TRP A 64 19.17 -12.19 -11.71
C TRP A 64 18.79 -10.87 -12.39
N GLU A 65 19.35 -10.60 -13.55
CA GLU A 65 19.04 -9.41 -14.35
C GLU A 65 17.53 -9.24 -14.63
N ALA A 66 16.79 -10.34 -14.75
CA ALA A 66 15.32 -10.30 -14.93
C ALA A 66 14.58 -9.69 -13.74
N ASN A 67 15.12 -9.81 -12.52
CA ASN A 67 14.46 -9.36 -11.28
C ASN A 67 15.08 -8.06 -10.73
N ALA A 68 16.28 -7.71 -11.16
CA ALA A 68 17.02 -6.56 -10.62
C ALA A 68 17.79 -5.82 -11.71
N GLN A 69 17.06 -5.03 -12.48
CA GLN A 69 17.64 -4.19 -13.57
C GLN A 69 18.28 -2.90 -13.04
N ASN A 70 18.00 -2.50 -11.81
CA ASN A 70 18.49 -1.26 -11.21
C ASN A 70 19.26 -1.53 -9.92
N ALA A 71 20.29 -0.74 -9.67
CA ALA A 71 21.14 -0.88 -8.49
C ALA A 71 20.37 -0.83 -7.17
N TYR A 72 19.32 -0.03 -7.08
CA TYR A 72 18.51 0.05 -5.85
C TYR A 72 17.78 -1.26 -5.51
N GLN A 73 17.51 -2.13 -6.50
CA GLN A 73 16.84 -3.40 -6.25
C GLN A 73 17.78 -4.38 -5.52
N THR A 74 18.98 -4.58 -6.01
CA THR A 74 19.98 -5.44 -5.35
C THR A 74 20.43 -4.86 -4.01
N HIS A 75 20.63 -3.55 -3.93
CA HIS A 75 20.99 -2.86 -2.71
C HIS A 75 19.93 -3.00 -1.61
N ALA A 76 18.66 -3.03 -1.98
CA ALA A 76 17.58 -3.26 -1.02
C ALA A 76 17.73 -4.60 -0.26
N TYR A 77 18.17 -5.66 -0.93
CA TYR A 77 18.41 -6.96 -0.27
C TYR A 77 19.60 -6.91 0.68
N GLU A 78 20.67 -6.18 0.31
CA GLU A 78 21.80 -5.94 1.21
C GLU A 78 21.36 -5.19 2.48
N LEU A 79 20.46 -4.23 2.36
CA LEU A 79 19.91 -3.50 3.50
C LEU A 79 18.92 -4.34 4.31
N ALA A 80 18.09 -5.15 3.66
CA ALA A 80 17.16 -6.06 4.33
C ALA A 80 17.91 -7.02 5.26
N ALA A 81 19.05 -7.55 4.81
CA ALA A 81 19.90 -8.43 5.60
C ALA A 81 20.49 -7.75 6.84
N LYS A 82 20.63 -6.41 6.85
CA LYS A 82 21.12 -5.65 8.01
C LYS A 82 20.04 -5.44 9.08
N ILE A 83 18.75 -5.46 8.70
CA ILE A 83 17.63 -5.15 9.61
C ILE A 83 16.51 -6.21 9.59
N PRO A 84 16.80 -7.52 9.55
CA PRO A 84 15.77 -8.56 9.37
C PRO A 84 14.70 -8.52 10.47
N ASN A 85 15.08 -8.30 11.71
CA ASN A 85 14.16 -8.21 12.85
C ASN A 85 13.28 -6.96 12.81
N VAL A 86 13.72 -5.89 12.14
CA VAL A 86 12.92 -4.69 11.97
C VAL A 86 11.84 -4.93 10.91
N ILE A 87 12.22 -5.42 9.72
CA ILE A 87 11.29 -5.67 8.62
C ILE A 87 10.31 -6.82 8.92
N TYR A 88 10.68 -7.75 9.80
CA TYR A 88 9.77 -8.76 10.35
C TYR A 88 8.54 -8.13 11.03
N GLN A 89 8.68 -6.95 11.60
CA GLN A 89 7.65 -6.24 12.34
C GLN A 89 6.91 -5.18 11.50
N GLN A 90 7.18 -5.07 10.19
CA GLN A 90 6.57 -4.05 9.33
C GLN A 90 5.48 -4.65 8.44
N PRO A 91 4.34 -3.97 8.26
CA PRO A 91 3.39 -4.30 7.21
C PRO A 91 3.99 -4.00 5.84
N CYS A 92 3.42 -4.61 4.78
CA CYS A 92 3.73 -4.22 3.41
C CYS A 92 2.46 -3.82 2.66
N TYR A 93 2.37 -2.56 2.28
CA TYR A 93 1.21 -1.95 1.62
C TYR A 93 1.09 -2.31 0.13
N CYS A 94 1.83 -3.30 -0.36
CA CYS A 94 1.48 -4.00 -1.59
C CYS A 94 0.39 -5.07 -1.37
N TYR A 95 -0.03 -5.28 -0.12
CA TYR A 95 -1.06 -6.26 0.28
C TYR A 95 -0.76 -7.69 -0.16
N CYS A 96 0.52 -8.07 -0.22
CA CYS A 96 0.94 -9.43 -0.50
C CYS A 96 0.66 -10.42 0.66
N ASP A 97 0.14 -9.96 1.78
CA ASP A 97 -0.45 -10.78 2.83
C ASP A 97 -1.60 -11.65 2.29
N ARG A 98 -2.31 -11.21 1.25
CA ARG A 98 -3.30 -12.01 0.52
C ARG A 98 -2.68 -13.21 -0.21
N MET A 99 -1.40 -13.18 -0.47
CA MET A 99 -0.61 -14.28 -1.05
C MET A 99 0.15 -15.09 0.01
N GLY A 100 -0.11 -14.81 1.31
CA GLY A 100 0.48 -15.53 2.44
C GLY A 100 1.71 -14.86 3.06
N HIS A 101 2.13 -13.68 2.59
CA HIS A 101 3.18 -12.92 3.26
C HIS A 101 2.71 -12.44 4.64
N LYS A 102 3.59 -12.51 5.63
CA LYS A 102 3.23 -12.17 7.01
C LYS A 102 3.79 -10.83 7.48
N SER A 103 4.69 -10.26 6.71
CA SER A 103 5.32 -8.96 6.95
C SER A 103 6.17 -8.56 5.75
N LEU A 104 6.77 -7.37 5.79
CA LEU A 104 7.74 -6.93 4.79
C LEU A 104 8.94 -7.87 4.65
N HIS A 105 9.33 -8.60 5.71
CA HIS A 105 10.37 -9.62 5.66
C HIS A 105 10.09 -10.67 4.58
N SER A 106 8.84 -11.16 4.51
CA SER A 106 8.45 -12.20 3.54
C SER A 106 8.62 -11.76 2.08
N CYS A 107 8.62 -10.46 1.79
CA CYS A 107 8.88 -9.94 0.44
C CYS A 107 10.33 -10.17 0.01
N TYR A 108 11.26 -10.28 0.96
CA TYR A 108 12.70 -10.45 0.73
C TYR A 108 13.17 -11.91 0.86
N GLU A 109 12.27 -12.83 1.20
CA GLU A 109 12.50 -14.27 1.16
C GLU A 109 12.48 -14.83 -0.29
N ASN A 110 12.06 -14.00 -1.26
CA ASN A 110 11.96 -14.31 -2.68
C ASN A 110 12.23 -13.04 -3.52
N THR A 111 12.11 -13.12 -4.85
CA THR A 111 12.39 -11.99 -5.78
C THR A 111 11.33 -10.89 -5.76
N HIS A 112 10.16 -11.13 -5.16
CA HIS A 112 9.03 -10.19 -5.14
C HIS A 112 9.43 -8.80 -4.60
N GLY A 113 10.29 -8.76 -3.59
CA GLY A 113 10.79 -7.50 -3.03
C GLY A 113 11.50 -6.62 -4.04
N ALA A 114 12.22 -7.20 -5.01
CA ALA A 114 12.90 -6.46 -6.06
C ALA A 114 11.95 -5.90 -7.12
N GLU A 115 10.86 -6.60 -7.38
CA GLU A 115 9.91 -6.28 -8.45
C GLU A 115 8.81 -5.31 -8.01
N CYS A 116 8.66 -5.07 -6.71
CA CYS A 116 7.61 -4.26 -6.12
C CYS A 116 8.14 -2.92 -5.59
N SER A 117 7.76 -1.82 -6.23
CA SER A 117 8.17 -0.47 -5.80
C SER A 117 7.70 -0.13 -4.37
N THR A 118 6.56 -0.65 -3.93
CA THR A 118 6.07 -0.47 -2.56
C THR A 118 7.00 -1.15 -1.56
N CYS A 119 7.35 -2.43 -1.78
CA CYS A 119 8.26 -3.17 -0.90
C CYS A 119 9.63 -2.47 -0.80
N LEU A 120 10.16 -2.01 -1.95
CA LEU A 120 11.42 -1.28 -2.02
C LEU A 120 11.37 0.01 -1.20
N LYS A 121 10.36 0.84 -1.41
CA LYS A 121 10.21 2.11 -0.67
C LYS A 121 10.03 1.89 0.82
N GLU A 122 9.25 0.91 1.23
CA GLU A 122 9.05 0.57 2.65
C GLU A 122 10.33 0.06 3.31
N LEU A 123 11.14 -0.71 2.59
CA LEU A 123 12.45 -1.14 3.09
C LEU A 123 13.39 0.04 3.29
N TYR A 124 13.59 0.85 2.25
CA TYR A 124 14.47 2.01 2.35
C TYR A 124 14.04 2.97 3.46
N TYR A 125 12.75 3.21 3.58
CA TYR A 125 12.20 4.00 4.69
C TYR A 125 12.54 3.33 6.03
N SER A 126 12.29 2.03 6.17
CA SER A 126 12.56 1.30 7.41
C SER A 126 14.04 1.37 7.80
N TYR A 127 14.92 1.19 6.83
CA TYR A 127 16.36 1.29 7.05
C TYR A 127 16.77 2.68 7.50
N GLN A 128 16.38 3.73 6.78
CA GLN A 128 16.68 5.12 7.14
C GLN A 128 16.19 5.49 8.56
N GLN A 129 14.97 5.06 8.92
CA GLN A 129 14.43 5.35 10.23
C GLN A 129 15.15 4.54 11.33
N HIS A 130 15.56 3.31 11.02
CA HIS A 130 16.36 2.49 11.93
C HIS A 130 17.74 3.13 12.19
N GLN A 131 18.42 3.63 11.17
CA GLN A 131 19.67 4.37 11.30
C GLN A 131 19.54 5.64 12.17
N LYS A 132 18.35 6.24 12.21
CA LYS A 132 18.02 7.37 13.10
C LYS A 132 17.67 6.92 14.53
N GLY A 133 17.85 5.63 14.85
CA GLY A 133 17.59 5.08 16.18
C GLY A 133 16.11 4.83 16.51
N LYS A 134 15.20 4.88 15.51
CA LYS A 134 13.79 4.58 15.76
C LYS A 134 13.57 3.08 16.01
N THR A 135 12.67 2.78 16.93
CA THR A 135 12.22 1.41 17.20
C THR A 135 11.36 0.89 16.05
N ALA A 136 11.25 -0.45 15.93
CA ALA A 136 10.39 -1.08 14.90
C ALA A 136 8.93 -0.59 15.01
N ALA A 137 8.41 -0.35 16.21
CA ALA A 137 7.06 0.17 16.41
C ALA A 137 6.90 1.62 15.90
N GLN A 138 7.90 2.48 16.10
CA GLN A 138 7.90 3.84 15.57
C GLN A 138 8.01 3.88 14.04
N ILE A 139 8.83 2.98 13.47
CA ILE A 139 8.96 2.80 12.02
C ILE A 139 7.62 2.36 11.44
N ARG A 140 6.98 1.36 12.05
CA ARG A 140 5.65 0.88 11.65
C ARG A 140 4.60 1.99 11.66
N ALA A 141 4.61 2.84 12.68
CA ALA A 141 3.68 3.97 12.73
C ALA A 141 3.87 4.94 11.56
N GLY A 142 5.10 5.16 11.10
CA GLY A 142 5.39 5.95 9.91
C GLY A 142 4.97 5.25 8.61
N ILE A 143 5.16 3.93 8.52
CA ILE A 143 4.68 3.15 7.37
C ILE A 143 3.16 3.24 7.26
N ILE A 144 2.44 3.07 8.36
CA ILE A 144 0.97 3.19 8.40
C ILE A 144 0.50 4.59 7.96
N LYS A 145 1.25 5.63 8.28
CA LYS A 145 0.98 7.00 7.82
C LYS A 145 1.35 7.24 6.34
N GLY A 146 2.00 6.28 5.69
CA GLY A 146 2.43 6.41 4.29
C GLY A 146 3.69 7.26 4.09
N GLU A 147 4.50 7.50 5.13
CA GLU A 147 5.73 8.30 5.05
C GLU A 147 6.75 7.70 4.05
N TRP A 148 6.73 6.39 3.85
CA TRP A 148 7.55 5.67 2.86
C TRP A 148 7.29 6.11 1.42
N LYS A 149 6.13 6.67 1.10
CA LYS A 149 5.76 7.11 -0.26
C LYS A 149 6.72 8.19 -0.78
N GLN A 150 7.40 8.92 0.13
CA GLN A 150 8.35 9.97 -0.20
C GLN A 150 9.73 9.44 -0.62
N ILE A 151 9.99 8.14 -0.50
CA ILE A 151 11.26 7.56 -0.94
C ILE A 151 11.37 7.65 -2.47
N ASP A 152 12.43 8.29 -2.94
CA ASP A 152 12.80 8.29 -4.34
C ASP A 152 13.73 7.11 -4.64
N LEU A 153 13.26 6.14 -5.41
CA LEU A 153 14.04 4.95 -5.76
C LEU A 153 15.22 5.25 -6.67
N ALA A 154 15.16 6.31 -7.47
CA ALA A 154 16.27 6.65 -8.37
C ALA A 154 17.55 7.00 -7.60
N SER A 155 17.40 7.60 -6.41
CA SER A 155 18.51 7.95 -5.51
C SER A 155 18.74 6.93 -4.39
N ALA A 156 17.86 5.94 -4.24
CA ALA A 156 17.85 5.06 -3.06
C ALA A 156 19.11 4.18 -2.94
N ALA A 157 19.76 3.84 -4.04
CA ALA A 157 21.02 3.06 -4.01
C ALA A 157 22.18 3.77 -3.28
N THR A 158 22.06 5.06 -2.98
CA THR A 158 23.07 5.84 -2.23
C THR A 158 22.82 5.87 -0.72
N ILE A 159 21.72 5.29 -0.25
CA ILE A 159 21.37 5.21 1.17
C ILE A 159 22.25 4.16 1.85
N ASN A 160 23.07 4.59 2.83
CA ASN A 160 24.01 3.73 3.59
C ASN A 160 23.64 3.68 5.08
#